data_86b5b718b6a96102f9037fcb06a087d6
#
_entry.id   86b5b718b6a96102f9037fcb06a087d6
#
_cell.length_a   1.000
_cell.length_b   1.000
_cell.length_c   1.000
_cell.angle_alpha   90.00
_cell.angle_beta   90.00
_cell.angle_gamma   90.00
#
_symmetry.space_group_name_H-M   'P 1'
#
loop_
_entity.id
_entity.type
_entity.pdbx_description
1 polymer ?
#
loop_
_entity_poly.entity_id
_entity_poly.type
_entity_poly.pdbx_seq_one_letter_code
_entity_poly.pdbx_strand_id
1 'polypeptide(L)'
;MNATMNHELEQRKEVNPLKDLAKAVITRACLDSLGHITNSSYCGLTEKSILMDTAKRFFDPNIKSFRLWCDLAGGEPEYIKDLHNDLTYHYNCGRLKNFNTRVVIETLLKKL
;
A
#
# COMPACT_ATOMS: atom_id res chain seq x y z
N MET A 1 28.33 11.06 -25.26
CA MET A 1 27.64 12.06 -24.45
C MET A 1 26.13 11.92 -24.50
N ASN A 2 25.54 11.84 -25.69
CA ASN A 2 24.09 11.68 -25.82
C ASN A 2 23.58 10.38 -25.25
N ALA A 3 24.37 9.31 -25.33
CA ALA A 3 23.99 8.02 -24.79
C ALA A 3 23.83 8.05 -23.27
N THR A 4 24.71 8.78 -22.57
CA THR A 4 24.62 8.91 -21.11
C THR A 4 23.40 9.72 -20.71
N MET A 5 23.14 10.83 -21.41
CA MET A 5 21.96 11.64 -21.17
C MET A 5 20.66 10.85 -21.42
N ASN A 6 20.63 10.09 -22.51
CA ASN A 6 19.47 9.27 -22.85
C ASN A 6 19.23 8.20 -21.79
N HIS A 7 20.29 7.61 -21.25
CA HIS A 7 20.18 6.63 -20.20
C HIS A 7 19.59 7.22 -18.91
N GLU A 8 20.05 8.40 -18.53
CA GLU A 8 19.51 9.11 -17.37
C GLU A 8 18.05 9.49 -17.56
N LEU A 9 17.68 9.94 -18.76
CA LEU A 9 16.30 10.27 -19.08
C LEU A 9 15.41 9.03 -19.05
N GLU A 10 15.91 7.90 -19.53
CA GLU A 10 15.17 6.63 -19.47
C GLU A 10 14.95 6.19 -18.04
N GLN A 11 15.94 6.33 -17.18
CA GLN A 11 15.80 6.01 -15.76
C GLN A 11 14.76 6.92 -15.09
N ARG A 12 14.73 8.20 -15.45
CA ARG A 12 13.72 9.13 -14.96
C ARG A 12 12.33 8.79 -15.46
N LYS A 13 12.23 8.28 -16.69
CA LYS A 13 10.95 7.84 -17.27
C LYS A 13 10.39 6.61 -16.57
N GLU A 14 11.24 5.81 -15.93
CA GLU A 14 10.82 4.69 -15.13
C GLU A 14 10.10 5.13 -13.85
N VAL A 15 10.35 6.38 -13.41
CA VAL A 15 9.61 6.98 -12.31
C VAL A 15 8.23 7.34 -12.85
N ASN A 16 7.24 6.56 -12.47
CA ASN A 16 5.85 6.74 -12.90
C ASN A 16 5.05 7.32 -11.74
N PRO A 17 4.64 8.61 -11.82
CA PRO A 17 3.87 9.24 -10.74
C PRO A 17 2.58 8.52 -10.41
N LEU A 18 1.90 7.95 -11.41
CA LEU A 18 0.66 7.19 -11.18
C LEU A 18 0.94 5.89 -10.44
N LYS A 19 2.04 5.22 -10.78
CA LYS A 19 2.46 4.01 -10.08
C LYS A 19 2.80 4.30 -8.63
N ASP A 20 3.52 5.38 -8.38
CA ASP A 20 3.89 5.80 -7.04
C ASP A 20 2.66 6.18 -6.23
N LEU A 21 1.71 6.90 -6.83
CA LEU A 21 0.45 7.24 -6.19
C LEU A 21 -0.33 5.98 -5.83
N ALA A 22 -0.43 5.03 -6.75
CA ALA A 22 -1.15 3.79 -6.51
C ALA A 22 -0.53 2.99 -5.36
N LYS A 23 0.79 2.92 -5.30
CA LYS A 23 1.49 2.27 -4.19
C LYS A 23 1.22 2.99 -2.87
N ALA A 24 1.17 4.31 -2.88
CA ALA A 24 0.85 5.10 -1.69
C ALA A 24 -0.58 4.85 -1.20
N VAL A 25 -1.53 4.74 -2.14
CA VAL A 25 -2.93 4.42 -1.80
C VAL A 25 -3.02 3.04 -1.15
N ILE A 26 -2.36 2.05 -1.72
CA ILE A 26 -2.35 0.68 -1.18
C ILE A 26 -1.67 0.66 0.20
N THR A 27 -0.54 1.35 0.35
CA THR A 27 0.16 1.48 1.63
C THR A 27 -0.75 2.08 2.68
N ARG A 28 -1.47 3.15 2.34
CA ARG A 28 -2.38 3.82 3.25
C ARG A 28 -3.53 2.89 3.67
N ALA A 29 -4.09 2.16 2.72
CA ALA A 29 -5.14 1.19 3.01
C ALA A 29 -4.64 0.08 3.94
N CYS A 30 -3.41 -0.41 3.73
CA CYS A 30 -2.81 -1.39 4.63
C CYS A 30 -2.70 -0.85 6.05
N LEU A 31 -2.16 0.36 6.20
CA LEU A 31 -1.98 0.98 7.51
C LEU A 31 -3.32 1.22 8.21
N ASP A 32 -4.32 1.71 7.49
CA ASP A 32 -5.64 1.95 8.05
C ASP A 32 -6.29 0.64 8.51
N SER A 33 -6.13 -0.43 7.73
CA SER A 33 -6.68 -1.74 8.10
C SER A 33 -6.04 -2.32 9.36
N LEU A 34 -4.80 -1.94 9.65
CA LEU A 34 -4.08 -2.37 10.86
C LEU A 34 -4.30 -1.42 12.04
N GLY A 35 -5.06 -0.35 11.84
CA GLY A 35 -5.33 0.61 12.90
C GLY A 35 -4.32 1.74 13.04
N HIS A 36 -3.39 1.88 12.07
CA HIS A 36 -2.41 2.96 12.03
C HIS A 36 -3.03 4.21 11.39
N ILE A 37 -3.95 4.84 12.10
CA ILE A 37 -4.66 6.00 11.57
C ILE A 37 -3.94 7.26 12.04
N THR A 38 -3.49 8.10 11.09
CA THR A 38 -2.62 9.25 11.35
C THR A 38 -3.26 10.30 12.26
N ASN A 39 -4.56 10.49 12.15
CA ASN A 39 -5.30 11.48 12.95
C ASN A 39 -6.14 10.82 14.03
N SER A 40 -5.59 9.80 14.67
CA SER A 40 -6.30 9.03 15.69
C SER A 40 -6.77 9.87 16.86
N SER A 41 -6.15 11.03 17.13
CA SER A 41 -6.59 11.95 18.18
C SER A 41 -7.95 12.56 17.92
N TYR A 42 -8.40 12.56 16.66
CA TYR A 42 -9.70 13.08 16.26
C TYR A 42 -10.73 11.99 16.04
N CYS A 43 -10.31 10.74 16.11
CA CYS A 43 -11.19 9.60 15.88
C CYS A 43 -11.55 8.95 17.20
N GLY A 44 -12.86 8.80 17.47
CA GLY A 44 -13.33 7.95 18.54
C GLY A 44 -13.11 6.48 18.19
N LEU A 45 -13.31 5.59 19.17
CA LEU A 45 -13.14 4.16 18.96
C LEU A 45 -14.07 3.61 17.86
N THR A 46 -15.28 4.15 17.77
CA THR A 46 -16.27 3.73 16.77
C THR A 46 -15.81 4.12 15.37
N GLU A 47 -15.34 5.36 15.19
CA GLU A 47 -14.83 5.83 13.90
C GLU A 47 -13.59 5.05 13.47
N LYS A 48 -12.71 4.76 14.41
CA LYS A 48 -11.52 3.96 14.13
C LYS A 48 -11.90 2.57 13.63
N SER A 49 -12.87 1.93 14.29
CA SER A 49 -13.36 0.61 13.88
C SER A 49 -13.95 0.65 12.47
N ILE A 50 -14.74 1.66 12.15
CA ILE A 50 -15.33 1.84 10.83
C ILE A 50 -14.24 2.03 9.77
N LEU A 51 -13.22 2.85 10.05
CA LEU A 51 -12.11 3.09 9.13
C LEU A 51 -11.32 1.81 8.88
N MET A 52 -11.07 1.03 9.93
CA MET A 52 -10.37 -0.25 9.79
C MET A 52 -11.17 -1.22 8.93
N ASP A 53 -12.47 -1.35 9.15
CA ASP A 53 -13.33 -2.24 8.38
C ASP A 53 -13.41 -1.80 6.92
N THR A 54 -13.54 -0.50 6.67
CA THR A 54 -13.55 0.05 5.32
C THR A 54 -12.25 -0.25 4.60
N ALA A 55 -11.11 -0.08 5.28
CA ALA A 55 -9.80 -0.35 4.71
C ALA A 55 -9.63 -1.85 4.41
N LYS A 56 -10.13 -2.73 5.26
CA LYS A 56 -10.09 -4.18 5.02
C LYS A 56 -10.89 -4.56 3.78
N ARG A 57 -12.04 -3.94 3.56
CA ARG A 57 -12.89 -4.19 2.40
C ARG A 57 -12.26 -3.69 1.11
N PHE A 58 -11.35 -2.73 1.18
CA PHE A 58 -10.61 -2.25 0.02
C PHE A 58 -9.90 -3.41 -0.69
N PHE A 59 -9.36 -4.36 0.06
CA PHE A 59 -8.55 -5.47 -0.47
C PHE A 59 -9.42 -6.62 -0.98
N ASP A 60 -10.35 -6.33 -1.87
CA ASP A 60 -11.21 -7.35 -2.47
C ASP A 60 -10.95 -7.41 -3.98
N PRO A 61 -10.38 -8.53 -4.48
CA PRO A 61 -10.09 -8.67 -5.92
C PRO A 61 -11.30 -8.57 -6.84
N ASN A 62 -12.51 -8.68 -6.29
CA ASN A 62 -13.75 -8.54 -7.07
C ASN A 62 -14.19 -7.08 -7.22
N ILE A 63 -13.60 -6.15 -6.47
CA ILE A 63 -13.96 -4.74 -6.51
C ILE A 63 -13.12 -4.03 -7.57
N LYS A 64 -13.78 -3.30 -8.47
CA LYS A 64 -13.11 -2.60 -9.57
C LYS A 64 -12.08 -1.60 -9.11
N SER A 65 -12.37 -0.84 -8.05
CA SER A 65 -11.43 0.17 -7.54
C SER A 65 -10.13 -0.46 -7.06
N PHE A 66 -10.21 -1.57 -6.33
CA PHE A 66 -9.03 -2.29 -5.90
C PHE A 66 -8.21 -2.81 -7.09
N ARG A 67 -8.88 -3.39 -8.07
CA ARG A 67 -8.21 -3.89 -9.27
C ARG A 67 -7.52 -2.78 -10.04
N LEU A 68 -8.15 -1.62 -10.14
CA LEU A 68 -7.57 -0.46 -10.79
C LEU A 68 -6.30 0.00 -10.09
N TRP A 69 -6.33 0.13 -8.77
CA TRP A 69 -5.16 0.54 -8.01
C TRP A 69 -4.03 -0.48 -8.10
N CYS A 70 -4.34 -1.77 -8.09
CA CYS A 70 -3.33 -2.81 -8.28
C CYS A 70 -2.71 -2.75 -9.67
N ASP A 71 -3.52 -2.54 -10.70
CA ASP A 71 -3.05 -2.42 -12.07
C ASP A 71 -2.10 -1.22 -12.22
N LEU A 72 -2.50 -0.07 -11.68
CA LEU A 72 -1.66 1.13 -11.69
C LEU A 72 -0.36 0.94 -10.91
N ALA A 73 -0.39 0.17 -9.84
CA ALA A 73 0.79 -0.13 -9.03
C ALA A 73 1.70 -1.19 -9.66
N GLY A 74 1.21 -1.91 -10.66
CA GLY A 74 1.97 -2.95 -11.34
C GLY A 74 1.92 -4.31 -10.66
N GLY A 75 0.90 -4.57 -9.83
CA GLY A 75 0.75 -5.84 -9.12
C GLY A 75 -0.57 -6.53 -9.43
N GLU A 76 -0.57 -7.86 -9.35
CA GLU A 76 -1.79 -8.65 -9.49
C GLU A 76 -2.67 -8.47 -8.24
N PRO A 77 -3.99 -8.29 -8.39
CA PRO A 77 -4.87 -8.13 -7.23
C PRO A 77 -4.78 -9.27 -6.23
N GLU A 78 -4.67 -10.50 -6.70
CA GLU A 78 -4.53 -11.67 -5.83
C GLU A 78 -3.23 -11.61 -5.01
N TYR A 79 -2.14 -11.19 -5.66
CA TYR A 79 -0.85 -11.05 -4.98
C TYR A 79 -0.90 -9.96 -3.90
N ILE A 80 -1.51 -8.82 -4.22
CA ILE A 80 -1.65 -7.72 -3.26
C ILE A 80 -2.55 -8.14 -2.09
N LYS A 81 -3.61 -8.87 -2.37
CA LYS A 81 -4.50 -9.42 -1.34
C LYS A 81 -3.74 -10.36 -0.39
N ASP A 82 -2.95 -11.26 -0.94
CA ASP A 82 -2.15 -12.19 -0.15
C ASP A 82 -1.10 -11.47 0.69
N LEU A 83 -0.47 -10.45 0.11
CA LEU A 83 0.48 -9.61 0.82
C LEU A 83 -0.19 -8.93 2.03
N HIS A 84 -1.39 -8.39 1.83
CA HIS A 84 -2.15 -7.76 2.90
C HIS A 84 -2.49 -8.77 4.00
N ASN A 85 -2.91 -9.98 3.63
CA ASN A 85 -3.21 -11.03 4.59
C ASN A 85 -1.97 -11.41 5.42
N ASP A 86 -0.82 -11.55 4.78
CA ASP A 86 0.43 -11.87 5.47
C ASP A 86 0.86 -10.76 6.42
N LEU A 87 0.74 -9.51 5.98
CA LEU A 87 1.05 -8.36 6.82
C LEU A 87 0.15 -8.30 8.05
N THR A 88 -1.14 -8.54 7.86
CA THR A 88 -2.12 -8.57 8.94
C THR A 88 -1.77 -9.65 9.96
N TYR A 89 -1.43 -10.84 9.47
CA TYR A 89 -1.03 -11.95 10.32
C TYR A 89 0.20 -11.60 11.17
N HIS A 90 1.25 -11.10 10.53
CA HIS A 90 2.49 -10.75 11.25
C HIS A 90 2.30 -9.59 12.22
N TYR A 91 1.46 -8.62 11.86
CA TYR A 91 1.14 -7.52 12.75
C TYR A 91 0.41 -8.02 14.00
N ASN A 92 -0.57 -8.90 13.83
CA ASN A 92 -1.35 -9.46 14.94
C ASN A 92 -0.52 -10.36 15.83
N CYS A 93 0.54 -10.99 15.28
CA CYS A 93 1.49 -11.79 16.04
C CYS A 93 2.54 -10.95 16.77
N GLY A 94 2.50 -9.62 16.64
CA GLY A 94 3.46 -8.73 17.28
C GLY A 94 4.82 -8.67 16.60
N ARG A 95 4.94 -9.20 15.39
CA ARG A 95 6.21 -9.21 14.64
C ARG A 95 6.48 -7.87 13.94
N LEU A 96 5.43 -7.10 13.68
CA LEU A 96 5.52 -5.77 13.08
C LEU A 96 5.19 -4.73 14.14
N LYS A 97 6.12 -3.82 14.37
CA LYS A 97 5.93 -2.73 15.32
C LYS A 97 5.47 -1.48 14.60
N ASN A 98 4.76 -0.62 15.33
CA ASN A 98 4.15 0.58 14.75
C ASN A 98 5.12 1.45 13.95
N PHE A 99 6.35 1.61 14.43
CA PHE A 99 7.30 2.52 13.80
C PHE A 99 7.93 1.96 12.51
N ASN A 100 7.88 0.66 12.28
CA ASN A 100 8.50 0.07 11.08
C ASN A 100 7.50 -0.57 10.12
N THR A 101 6.23 -0.65 10.47
CA THR A 101 5.19 -1.28 9.64
C THR A 101 5.10 -0.59 8.28
N ARG A 102 5.08 0.73 8.24
CA ARG A 102 5.02 1.49 7.00
C ARG A 102 6.21 1.19 6.09
N VAL A 103 7.40 1.16 6.66
CA VAL A 103 8.63 0.88 5.90
C VAL A 103 8.59 -0.51 5.30
N VAL A 104 8.10 -1.50 6.03
CA VAL A 104 7.95 -2.86 5.53
C VAL A 104 6.99 -2.90 4.36
N ILE A 105 5.83 -2.27 4.47
CA ILE A 105 4.84 -2.22 3.39
C ILE A 105 5.43 -1.55 2.15
N GLU A 106 6.06 -0.39 2.30
CA GLU A 106 6.66 0.34 1.19
C GLU A 106 7.77 -0.48 0.51
N THR A 107 8.58 -1.19 1.30
CA THR A 107 9.63 -2.04 0.77
C THR A 107 9.07 -3.19 -0.07
N LEU A 108 8.00 -3.83 0.41
CA LEU A 108 7.35 -4.91 -0.32
C LEU A 108 6.71 -4.42 -1.63
N LEU A 109 6.10 -3.24 -1.61
CA LEU A 109 5.48 -2.68 -2.80
C LEU A 109 6.50 -2.16 -3.81
N LYS A 110 7.71 -1.83 -3.39
CA LYS A 110 8.78 -1.44 -4.32
C LYS A 110 9.14 -2.54 -5.31
N LYS A 111 8.88 -3.79 -4.94
CA LYS A 111 9.18 -4.93 -5.81
C LYS A 111 8.19 -5.05 -6.98
N LEU A 112 7.10 -4.32 -6.94
CA LEU A 112 6.17 -4.27 -8.06
C LEU A 112 6.74 -3.40 -9.18
#